data_0d40122612ccf0a17be0950468064218
#
_entry.id   0d40122612ccf0a17be0950468064218
#
_cell.length_a   1.000
_cell.length_b   1.000
_cell.length_c   1.000
_cell.angle_alpha   90.00
_cell.angle_beta   90.00
_cell.angle_gamma   90.00
#
_symmetry.space_group_name_H-M   'P 1'
#
loop_
_entity.id
_entity.type
_entity.pdbx_description
1 polymer ?
#
loop_
_entity_poly.entity_id
_entity_poly.type
_entity_poly.pdbx_seq_one_letter_code
_entity_poly.pdbx_strand_id
1 'polypeptide(L)'
;MQRGLAGTIISRLERRGLKIVAMKMLQMDKALAQRHYAVHQGKAFFNDLVEFITSSPIIAIVFEGEKAIEAVRQTMGATDPVKASPGSIRGDFGLDIQQNLVHGSDSAESAEKEISLFFKPEELLS
;
A
#
# COMPACT_ATOMS: atom_id res chain seq x y z
N MET A 1 3.65 -9.42 -2.15
CA MET A 1 3.68 -10.42 -3.22
C MET A 1 4.08 -11.84 -2.80
N GLN A 2 4.71 -11.99 -1.67
CA GLN A 2 5.18 -13.30 -1.20
C GLN A 2 4.07 -14.36 -1.12
N ARG A 3 2.85 -13.96 -0.80
CA ARG A 3 1.71 -14.87 -0.66
C ARG A 3 0.92 -15.11 -1.93
N GLY A 4 1.31 -14.50 -3.04
CA GLY A 4 0.60 -14.68 -4.31
C GLY A 4 -0.79 -14.07 -4.36
N LEU A 5 -1.06 -13.03 -3.58
CA LEU A 5 -2.37 -12.41 -3.49
C LEU A 5 -2.52 -11.13 -4.31
N ALA A 6 -1.50 -10.75 -5.09
CA ALA A 6 -1.50 -9.48 -5.82
C ALA A 6 -2.73 -9.30 -6.72
N GLY A 7 -3.05 -10.31 -7.53
CA GLY A 7 -4.20 -10.24 -8.43
C GLY A 7 -5.52 -10.10 -7.69
N THR A 8 -5.68 -10.81 -6.59
CA THR A 8 -6.89 -10.73 -5.76
C THR A 8 -7.06 -9.33 -5.15
N ILE A 9 -5.97 -8.75 -4.64
CA ILE A 9 -5.99 -7.43 -4.03
C ILE A 9 -6.33 -6.37 -5.07
N ILE A 10 -5.68 -6.40 -6.24
CA ILE A 10 -5.93 -5.45 -7.32
C ILE A 10 -7.38 -5.56 -7.80
N SER A 11 -7.89 -6.78 -7.96
CA SER A 11 -9.26 -7.02 -8.38
C SER A 11 -10.28 -6.39 -7.42
N ARG A 12 -10.06 -6.52 -6.12
CA ARG A 12 -10.96 -5.92 -5.12
C ARG A 12 -11.00 -4.39 -5.22
N LEU A 13 -9.86 -3.77 -5.47
CA LEU A 13 -9.79 -2.32 -5.60
C LEU A 13 -10.45 -1.85 -6.89
N GLU A 14 -10.21 -2.54 -8.00
CA GLU A 14 -10.88 -2.20 -9.27
C GLU A 14 -12.41 -2.36 -9.19
N ARG A 15 -12.88 -3.36 -8.50
CA ARG A 15 -14.32 -3.59 -8.33
C ARG A 15 -15.03 -2.48 -7.56
N ARG A 16 -14.29 -1.70 -6.79
CA ARG A 16 -14.83 -0.51 -6.11
C ARG A 16 -15.07 0.64 -7.08
N GLY A 17 -14.69 0.51 -8.34
CA GLY A 17 -14.83 1.56 -9.35
C GLY A 17 -13.62 2.48 -9.44
N LEU A 18 -12.50 2.11 -8.85
CA LEU A 18 -11.26 2.88 -8.91
C LEU A 18 -10.51 2.57 -10.20
N LYS A 19 -9.95 3.62 -10.82
CA LYS A 19 -9.22 3.49 -12.08
C LYS A 19 -7.71 3.45 -11.80
N ILE A 20 -7.01 2.48 -12.37
CA ILE A 20 -5.56 2.43 -12.29
C ILE A 20 -4.99 3.45 -13.30
N VAL A 21 -4.18 4.39 -12.81
CA VAL A 21 -3.50 5.38 -13.66
C VAL A 21 -1.99 5.18 -13.71
N ALA A 22 -1.44 4.38 -12.83
CA ALA A 22 -0.03 3.99 -12.86
C ALA A 22 0.15 2.72 -12.04
N MET A 23 1.03 1.84 -12.50
CA MET A 23 1.34 0.60 -11.79
C MET A 23 2.73 0.14 -12.18
N LYS A 24 3.55 -0.22 -11.20
CA LYS A 24 4.86 -0.81 -11.48
C LYS A 24 5.24 -1.82 -10.39
N MET A 25 5.99 -2.83 -10.80
CA MET A 25 6.61 -3.77 -9.88
C MET A 25 8.04 -3.33 -9.64
N LEU A 26 8.45 -3.29 -8.39
CA LEU A 26 9.81 -2.88 -8.05
C LEU A 26 10.29 -3.58 -6.79
N GLN A 27 11.62 -3.66 -6.67
CA GLN A 27 12.27 -4.07 -5.44
C GLN A 27 12.72 -2.81 -4.73
N MET A 28 12.14 -2.52 -3.56
CA MET A 28 12.56 -1.36 -2.78
C MET A 28 13.94 -1.61 -2.18
N ASP A 29 14.83 -0.62 -2.33
CA ASP A 29 16.08 -0.64 -1.59
C ASP A 29 15.86 -0.06 -0.19
N LYS A 30 16.87 -0.22 0.67
CA LYS A 30 16.78 0.23 2.05
C LYS A 30 16.56 1.74 2.17
N ALA A 31 17.22 2.52 1.32
CA ALA A 31 17.10 3.99 1.35
C ALA A 31 15.68 4.43 0.99
N LEU A 32 15.07 3.84 -0.04
CA LEU A 32 13.71 4.15 -0.44
C LEU A 32 12.71 3.74 0.66
N ALA A 33 12.90 2.56 1.25
CA ALA A 33 12.05 2.09 2.33
C ALA A 33 12.12 3.01 3.55
N GLN A 34 13.30 3.48 3.90
CA GLN A 34 13.47 4.43 5.01
C GLN A 34 12.78 5.76 4.74
N ARG A 35 12.82 6.25 3.49
CA ARG A 35 12.10 7.46 3.10
C ARG A 35 10.59 7.26 3.15
N HIS A 36 10.11 6.12 2.71
CA HIS A 36 8.69 5.78 2.72
C HIS A 36 8.13 5.74 4.15
N TYR A 37 8.89 5.19 5.09
CA TYR A 37 8.48 5.07 6.49
C TYR A 37 9.10 6.16 7.39
N ALA A 38 9.51 7.29 6.82
CA ALA A 38 10.20 8.35 7.59
C ALA A 38 9.42 8.81 8.83
N VAL A 39 8.08 8.84 8.75
CA VAL A 39 7.24 9.24 9.89
C VAL A 39 7.33 8.28 11.07
N HIS A 40 7.83 7.07 10.85
CA HIS A 40 8.01 6.06 11.90
C HIS A 40 9.45 5.94 12.39
N GLN A 41 10.35 6.76 11.87
CA GLN A 41 11.76 6.74 12.27
C GLN A 41 11.88 6.97 13.78
N GLY A 42 12.70 6.14 14.43
CA GLY A 42 12.86 6.18 15.88
C GLY A 42 11.89 5.31 16.66
N LYS A 43 10.85 4.77 16.03
CA LYS A 43 9.95 3.83 16.67
C LYS A 43 10.54 2.43 16.67
N ALA A 44 10.19 1.63 17.67
CA ALA A 44 10.76 0.29 17.83
C ALA A 44 10.55 -0.62 16.62
N PHE A 45 9.43 -0.46 15.91
CA PHE A 45 9.09 -1.31 14.77
C PHE A 45 9.62 -0.80 13.42
N PHE A 46 10.32 0.34 13.39
CA PHE A 46 10.79 0.94 12.13
C PHE A 46 11.69 0.00 11.32
N ASN A 47 12.67 -0.60 11.98
CA ASN A 47 13.60 -1.51 11.30
C ASN A 47 12.89 -2.75 10.77
N ASP A 48 11.92 -3.29 11.52
CA ASP A 48 11.15 -4.46 11.10
C ASP A 48 10.32 -4.15 9.85
N LEU A 49 9.73 -2.95 9.78
CA LEU A 49 8.98 -2.51 8.59
C LEU A 49 9.90 -2.40 7.37
N VAL A 50 11.07 -1.79 7.55
CA VAL A 50 12.03 -1.64 6.45
C VAL A 50 12.51 -3.00 5.96
N GLU A 51 12.81 -3.93 6.87
CA GLU A 51 13.21 -5.30 6.53
C GLU A 51 12.11 -6.01 5.75
N PHE A 52 10.89 -5.93 6.23
CA PHE A 52 9.77 -6.61 5.59
C PHE A 52 9.52 -6.08 4.18
N ILE A 53 9.45 -4.76 4.00
CA ILE A 53 9.13 -4.16 2.70
C ILE A 53 10.23 -4.40 1.66
N THR A 54 11.47 -4.58 2.10
CA THR A 54 12.61 -4.86 1.21
C THR A 54 12.83 -6.34 0.96
N SER A 55 12.08 -7.23 1.61
CA SER A 55 12.29 -8.69 1.55
C SER A 55 11.86 -9.32 0.22
N SER A 56 10.99 -8.66 -0.54
CA SER A 56 10.53 -9.16 -1.84
C SER A 56 10.05 -8.00 -2.70
N PRO A 57 9.87 -8.21 -4.02
CA PRO A 57 9.30 -7.19 -4.89
C PRO A 57 7.90 -6.77 -4.40
N ILE A 58 7.56 -5.51 -4.64
CA ILE A 58 6.24 -4.96 -4.37
C ILE A 58 5.62 -4.44 -5.66
N ILE A 59 4.30 -4.23 -5.63
CA ILE A 59 3.60 -3.53 -6.69
C ILE A 59 3.10 -2.21 -6.13
N ALA A 60 3.54 -1.10 -6.74
CA ALA A 60 3.05 0.23 -6.40
C ALA A 60 2.00 0.61 -7.43
N ILE A 61 0.84 1.09 -6.97
CA ILE A 61 -0.29 1.43 -7.83
C ILE A 61 -0.85 2.79 -7.44
N VAL A 62 -1.17 3.61 -8.45
CA VAL A 62 -1.91 4.85 -8.24
C VAL A 62 -3.32 4.64 -8.76
N PHE A 63 -4.30 4.81 -7.88
CA PHE A 63 -5.72 4.75 -8.23
C PHE A 63 -6.30 6.15 -8.26
N GLU A 64 -7.20 6.38 -9.21
CA GLU A 64 -7.94 7.62 -9.36
C GLU A 64 -9.43 7.33 -9.22
N GLY A 65 -10.15 8.20 -8.53
CA GLY A 65 -11.58 8.06 -8.36
C GLY A 65 -12.10 9.05 -7.33
N GLU A 66 -13.42 9.21 -7.33
CA GLU A 66 -14.10 10.03 -6.33
C GLU A 66 -13.89 9.41 -4.95
N LYS A 67 -13.39 10.21 -4.00
CA LYS A 67 -13.07 9.74 -2.64
C LYS A 67 -12.13 8.53 -2.64
N ALA A 68 -11.14 8.53 -3.54
CA ALA A 68 -10.25 7.38 -3.73
C ALA A 68 -9.55 6.97 -2.43
N ILE A 69 -9.06 7.92 -1.64
CA ILE A 69 -8.35 7.60 -0.38
C ILE A 69 -9.26 6.84 0.58
N GLU A 70 -10.49 7.33 0.79
CA GLU A 70 -11.45 6.66 1.67
C GLU A 70 -11.82 5.27 1.15
N ALA A 71 -12.07 5.15 -0.15
CA ALA A 71 -12.44 3.88 -0.77
C ALA A 71 -11.32 2.84 -0.67
N VAL A 72 -10.08 3.24 -0.93
CA VAL A 72 -8.92 2.34 -0.80
C VAL A 72 -8.77 1.89 0.65
N ARG A 73 -8.79 2.82 1.59
CA ARG A 73 -8.60 2.49 3.01
C ARG A 73 -9.73 1.60 3.54
N GLN A 74 -10.97 1.85 3.14
CA GLN A 74 -12.09 1.01 3.54
C GLN A 74 -11.96 -0.42 2.99
N THR A 75 -11.50 -0.54 1.75
CA THR A 75 -11.29 -1.85 1.13
C THR A 75 -10.13 -2.60 1.79
N MET A 76 -9.07 -1.89 2.19
CA MET A 76 -7.93 -2.49 2.89
C MET A 76 -8.31 -2.97 4.30
N GLY A 77 -9.10 -2.21 5.02
CA GLY A 77 -9.47 -2.50 6.40
C GLY A 77 -8.57 -1.86 7.43
N ALA A 78 -8.87 -2.10 8.71
CA ALA A 78 -8.11 -1.55 9.83
C ALA A 78 -6.64 -1.99 9.79
N THR A 79 -5.75 -1.16 10.34
CA THR A 79 -4.32 -1.43 10.37
C THR A 79 -3.99 -2.76 11.04
N ASP A 80 -4.66 -3.07 12.16
CA ASP A 80 -4.54 -4.38 12.79
C ASP A 80 -5.44 -5.37 12.04
N PRO A 81 -4.89 -6.36 11.33
CA PRO A 81 -5.69 -7.30 10.54
C PRO A 81 -6.71 -8.08 11.37
N VAL A 82 -6.40 -8.38 12.62
CA VAL A 82 -7.32 -9.12 13.50
C VAL A 82 -8.55 -8.28 13.81
N LYS A 83 -8.41 -6.96 13.88
CA LYS A 83 -9.50 -6.02 14.14
C LYS A 83 -10.22 -5.56 12.87
N ALA A 84 -9.66 -5.85 11.70
CA ALA A 84 -10.27 -5.46 10.43
C ALA A 84 -11.53 -6.26 10.17
N SER A 85 -12.52 -5.61 9.57
CA SER A 85 -13.80 -6.27 9.26
C SER A 85 -13.60 -7.37 8.23
N PRO A 86 -14.27 -8.51 8.41
CA PRO A 86 -14.34 -9.51 7.34
C PRO A 86 -14.87 -8.86 6.05
N GLY A 87 -14.31 -9.26 4.91
CA GLY A 87 -14.60 -8.64 3.62
C GLY A 87 -13.58 -7.60 3.21
N SER A 88 -12.86 -6.98 4.15
CA SER A 88 -11.70 -6.14 3.83
C SER A 88 -10.50 -7.02 3.51
N ILE A 89 -9.51 -6.46 2.81
CA ILE A 89 -8.31 -7.21 2.44
C ILE A 89 -7.58 -7.72 3.68
N ARG A 90 -7.36 -6.84 4.64
CA ARG A 90 -6.66 -7.22 5.88
C ARG A 90 -7.48 -8.18 6.73
N GLY A 91 -8.80 -7.98 6.79
CA GLY A 91 -9.69 -8.87 7.54
C GLY A 91 -9.76 -10.27 6.98
N ASP A 92 -9.72 -10.41 5.66
CA ASP A 92 -9.80 -11.72 5.01
C ASP A 92 -8.45 -12.47 5.00
N PHE A 93 -7.33 -11.75 4.84
CA PHE A 93 -6.04 -12.38 4.55
C PHE A 93 -4.92 -12.06 5.53
N GLY A 94 -5.05 -11.02 6.35
CA GLY A 94 -3.98 -10.59 7.25
C GLY A 94 -4.13 -11.18 8.64
N LEU A 95 -3.01 -11.39 9.34
CA LEU A 95 -2.98 -11.82 10.74
C LEU A 95 -2.05 -10.98 11.59
N ASP A 96 -1.08 -10.27 10.99
CA ASP A 96 -0.01 -9.57 11.68
C ASP A 96 0.07 -8.13 11.19
N ILE A 97 0.14 -7.15 12.11
CA ILE A 97 0.25 -5.73 11.76
C ILE A 97 1.50 -5.46 10.94
N GLN A 98 2.63 -6.07 11.31
CA GLN A 98 3.91 -5.81 10.65
C GLN A 98 4.02 -6.48 9.28
N GLN A 99 3.38 -7.62 9.11
CA GLN A 99 3.34 -8.35 7.84
C GLN A 99 2.03 -8.12 7.11
N ASN A 100 1.56 -6.88 7.15
CA ASN A 100 0.35 -6.49 6.45
C ASN A 100 0.53 -6.64 4.93
N LEU A 101 -0.56 -6.99 4.27
CA LEU A 101 -0.58 -7.29 2.83
C LEU A 101 -0.47 -6.05 1.98
N VAL A 102 -0.95 -4.92 2.49
CA VAL A 102 -1.12 -3.68 1.73
C VAL A 102 -0.79 -2.47 2.57
N HIS A 103 -0.42 -1.39 1.88
CA HIS A 103 -0.28 -0.06 2.45
C HIS A 103 -1.05 0.90 1.55
N GLY A 104 -1.75 1.85 2.13
CA GLY A 104 -2.44 2.90 1.40
C GLY A 104 -2.23 4.24 2.06
N SER A 105 -2.20 5.29 1.25
CA SER A 105 -2.06 6.65 1.75
C SER A 105 -3.25 7.03 2.63
N ASP A 106 -3.00 7.77 3.70
CA ASP A 106 -4.04 8.13 4.67
C ASP A 106 -4.66 9.50 4.42
N SER A 107 -4.11 10.27 3.48
CA SER A 107 -4.62 11.59 3.13
C SER A 107 -4.16 11.99 1.74
N ALA A 108 -4.75 13.05 1.18
CA ALA A 108 -4.32 13.58 -0.10
C ALA A 108 -2.86 14.03 -0.05
N GLU A 109 -2.44 14.65 1.05
CA GLU A 109 -1.06 15.09 1.25
C GLU A 109 -0.09 13.92 1.27
N SER A 110 -0.41 12.87 2.03
CA SER A 110 0.39 11.65 2.06
C SER A 110 0.46 10.98 0.69
N ALA A 111 -0.66 10.96 -0.05
CA ALA A 111 -0.71 10.39 -1.37
C ALA A 111 0.24 11.12 -2.33
N GLU A 112 0.26 12.45 -2.32
CA GLU A 112 1.16 13.23 -3.16
C GLU A 112 2.62 12.90 -2.89
N LYS A 113 3.01 12.83 -1.62
CA LYS A 113 4.38 12.49 -1.22
C LYS A 113 4.75 11.08 -1.66
N GLU A 114 3.89 10.12 -1.43
CA GLU A 114 4.16 8.73 -1.74
C GLU A 114 4.21 8.50 -3.25
N ILE A 115 3.31 9.11 -4.01
CA ILE A 115 3.34 9.05 -5.48
C ILE A 115 4.68 9.59 -5.99
N SER A 116 5.14 10.73 -5.46
CA SER A 116 6.42 11.33 -5.88
C SER A 116 7.63 10.46 -5.56
N LEU A 117 7.54 9.61 -4.52
CA LEU A 117 8.62 8.67 -4.20
C LEU A 117 8.74 7.54 -5.22
N PHE A 118 7.63 7.08 -5.76
CA PHE A 118 7.59 5.88 -6.60
C PHE A 118 7.44 6.16 -8.09
N PHE A 119 6.85 7.29 -8.47
CA PHE A 119 6.51 7.57 -9.87
C PHE A 119 7.00 8.94 -10.31
N LYS A 120 7.40 9.03 -11.58
CA LYS A 120 7.65 10.30 -12.25
C LYS A 120 6.33 10.83 -12.82
N PRO A 121 6.17 12.16 -12.98
CA PRO A 121 4.91 12.71 -13.52
C PRO A 121 4.48 12.10 -14.86
N GLU A 122 5.42 11.79 -15.73
CA GLU A 122 5.12 11.21 -17.04
C GLU A 122 4.64 9.76 -16.98
N GLU A 123 4.78 9.10 -15.83
CA GLU A 123 4.31 7.73 -15.63
C GLU A 123 2.82 7.67 -15.24
N LEU A 124 2.19 8.81 -14.97
CA LEU A 124 0.79 8.88 -14.57
C LEU A 124 -0.10 9.11 -15.80
N LEU A 125 -1.03 8.18 -16.03
CA LEU A 125 -1.90 8.16 -17.20
C LEU A 125 -3.34 8.58 -16.84
N SER A 126 -3.50 9.80 -16.39
CA SER A 126 -4.85 10.28 -15.99
C SER A 126 -5.63 10.91 -17.14
#